data_c61f88030070ae1c6c6b5460a15f02c4
#
_entry.id   c61f88030070ae1c6c6b5460a15f02c4
#
_cell.length_a   1.000
_cell.length_b   1.000
_cell.length_c   1.000
_cell.angle_alpha   90.00
_cell.angle_beta   90.00
_cell.angle_gamma   90.00
#
_symmetry.space_group_name_H-M   'P 1'
#
loop_
_entity.id
_entity.type
_entity.pdbx_description
1 polymer ?
#
loop_
_entity_poly.entity_id
_entity_poly.type
_entity_poly.pdbx_seq_one_letter_code
_entity_poly.pdbx_strand_id
1 'polypeptide(L)'
;MNKHGFIFTLDAVVGMTVLFMVVMLSLFFISKGSEVTLTEQQVLRVGSDVVTILDNQKVLDTLDYGIITTKMEEVLPPNYGMLLRIQGNFAQGNGTIEVGGEIPNQRFVLSGRRVALTEDNTYLQLTYWVWTRGQ
;
A
#
# COMPACT_ATOMS: atom_id res chain seq x y z
N MET A 1 0.54 55.36 33.61
CA MET A 1 0.66 54.11 32.82
C MET A 1 -0.51 53.22 33.21
N ASN A 2 -1.43 52.95 32.27
CA ASN A 2 -2.63 52.15 32.55
C ASN A 2 -2.23 50.67 32.71
N LYS A 3 -2.26 50.18 33.95
CA LYS A 3 -1.93 48.76 34.27
C LYS A 3 -2.80 47.74 33.50
N HIS A 4 -4.02 48.14 33.16
CA HIS A 4 -4.95 47.28 32.38
C HIS A 4 -4.51 47.13 30.91
N GLY A 5 -3.90 48.13 30.29
CA GLY A 5 -3.42 48.04 28.91
C GLY A 5 -2.20 47.11 28.76
N PHE A 6 -1.34 47.05 29.78
CA PHE A 6 -0.17 46.19 29.77
C PHE A 6 -0.52 44.71 29.92
N ILE A 7 -1.51 44.40 30.75
CA ILE A 7 -1.98 43.00 30.92
C ILE A 7 -2.62 42.47 29.63
N PHE A 8 -3.42 43.31 28.94
CA PHE A 8 -4.05 42.92 27.67
C PHE A 8 -3.03 42.64 26.55
N THR A 9 -1.97 43.44 26.47
CA THR A 9 -0.90 43.22 25.47
C THR A 9 -0.06 42.00 25.78
N LEU A 10 0.21 41.68 27.04
CA LEU A 10 0.95 40.51 27.45
C LEU A 10 0.16 39.23 27.11
N ASP A 11 -1.13 39.22 27.42
CA ASP A 11 -2.02 38.08 27.14
C ASP A 11 -2.15 37.81 25.63
N ALA A 12 -2.28 38.88 24.83
CA ALA A 12 -2.31 38.80 23.38
C ALA A 12 -0.99 38.22 22.79
N VAL A 13 0.17 38.63 23.32
CA VAL A 13 1.48 38.15 22.88
C VAL A 13 1.65 36.66 23.24
N VAL A 14 1.28 36.28 24.46
CA VAL A 14 1.33 34.85 24.87
C VAL A 14 0.39 33.99 24.03
N GLY A 15 -0.86 34.44 23.80
CA GLY A 15 -1.82 33.74 22.96
C GLY A 15 -1.33 33.58 21.53
N MET A 16 -0.72 34.60 20.93
CA MET A 16 -0.16 34.55 19.59
C MET A 16 1.03 33.59 19.49
N THR A 17 1.89 33.57 20.51
CA THR A 17 3.03 32.64 20.57
C THR A 17 2.57 31.20 20.66
N VAL A 18 1.58 30.89 21.49
CA VAL A 18 1.00 29.53 21.61
C VAL A 18 0.35 29.12 20.30
N LEU A 19 -0.42 30.01 19.66
CA LEU A 19 -1.04 29.74 18.36
C LEU A 19 0.02 29.40 17.30
N PHE A 20 1.09 30.20 17.24
CA PHE A 20 2.19 29.96 16.29
C PHE A 20 2.89 28.63 16.54
N MET A 21 3.13 28.25 17.80
CA MET A 21 3.67 26.93 18.15
C MET A 21 2.77 25.78 17.68
N VAL A 22 1.46 25.88 17.90
CA VAL A 22 0.49 24.86 17.47
C VAL A 22 0.48 24.72 15.95
N VAL A 23 0.49 25.84 15.22
CA VAL A 23 0.54 25.84 13.75
C VAL A 23 1.83 25.20 13.25
N MET A 24 2.98 25.56 13.81
CA MET A 24 4.28 24.99 13.44
C MET A 24 4.37 23.50 13.72
N LEU A 25 3.88 23.04 14.87
CA LEU A 25 3.82 21.62 15.20
C LEU A 25 2.90 20.87 14.23
N SER A 26 1.74 21.42 13.91
CA SER A 26 0.81 20.81 12.96
C SER A 26 1.42 20.68 11.57
N LEU A 27 2.09 21.71 11.06
CA LEU A 27 2.79 21.67 9.77
C LEU A 27 3.93 20.65 9.77
N PHE A 28 4.68 20.55 10.87
CA PHE A 28 5.75 19.55 11.02
C PHE A 28 5.21 18.10 10.96
N PHE A 29 4.11 17.82 11.66
CA PHE A 29 3.49 16.49 11.63
C PHE A 29 2.89 16.16 10.26
N ILE A 30 2.25 17.13 9.60
CA ILE A 30 1.71 16.94 8.24
C ILE A 30 2.84 16.67 7.24
N SER A 31 3.93 17.43 7.32
CA SER A 31 5.10 17.23 6.43
C SER A 31 5.73 15.86 6.60
N LYS A 32 5.94 15.40 7.83
CA LYS A 32 6.48 14.04 8.08
C LYS A 32 5.53 12.92 7.67
N GLY A 33 4.24 13.10 7.85
CA GLY A 33 3.25 12.09 7.48
C GLY A 33 3.11 11.91 5.97
N SER A 34 3.33 12.95 5.17
CA SER A 34 3.11 12.89 3.72
C SER A 34 4.21 12.15 2.95
N GLU A 35 5.46 12.18 3.38
CA GLU A 35 6.56 11.50 2.67
C GLU A 35 6.47 9.98 2.77
N VAL A 36 6.17 9.47 3.96
CA VAL A 36 6.02 8.01 4.19
C VAL A 36 4.80 7.47 3.46
N THR A 37 3.67 8.17 3.52
CA THR A 37 2.41 7.76 2.89
C THR A 37 2.47 7.73 1.35
N LEU A 38 3.20 8.62 0.70
CA LEU A 38 3.32 8.64 -0.76
C LEU A 38 4.08 7.42 -1.29
N THR A 39 5.19 7.05 -0.66
CA THR A 39 5.96 5.86 -1.04
C THR A 39 5.15 4.58 -0.80
N GLU A 40 4.46 4.48 0.32
CA GLU A 40 3.59 3.35 0.64
C GLU A 40 2.44 3.21 -0.37
N GLN A 41 1.79 4.30 -0.71
CA GLN A 41 0.71 4.32 -1.70
C GLN A 41 1.20 3.92 -3.09
N GLN A 42 2.41 4.32 -3.48
CA GLN A 42 3.00 3.90 -4.75
C GLN A 42 3.25 2.39 -4.79
N VAL A 43 3.81 1.81 -3.72
CA VAL A 43 4.05 0.37 -3.63
C VAL A 43 2.75 -0.42 -3.70
N LEU A 44 1.73 -0.01 -2.94
CA LEU A 44 0.40 -0.65 -2.99
C LEU A 44 -0.24 -0.53 -4.38
N ARG A 45 -0.09 0.60 -5.03
CA ARG A 45 -0.62 0.84 -6.38
C ARG A 45 0.00 -0.12 -7.38
N VAL A 46 1.33 -0.30 -7.35
CA VAL A 46 2.01 -1.28 -8.22
C VAL A 46 1.40 -2.68 -8.03
N GLY A 47 1.23 -3.14 -6.80
CA GLY A 47 0.61 -4.45 -6.54
C GLY A 47 -0.82 -4.55 -7.06
N SER A 48 -1.63 -3.52 -6.83
CA SER A 48 -3.01 -3.46 -7.34
C SER A 48 -3.07 -3.44 -8.86
N ASP A 49 -2.16 -2.72 -9.52
CA ASP A 49 -2.11 -2.62 -10.99
C ASP A 49 -1.71 -3.96 -11.60
N VAL A 50 -0.70 -4.66 -11.04
CA VAL A 50 -0.30 -6.00 -11.48
C VAL A 50 -1.47 -6.97 -11.38
N VAL A 51 -2.15 -7.03 -10.23
CA VAL A 51 -3.33 -7.90 -10.04
C VAL A 51 -4.44 -7.55 -11.02
N THR A 52 -4.67 -6.26 -11.30
CA THR A 52 -5.66 -5.81 -12.27
C THR A 52 -5.34 -6.26 -13.69
N ILE A 53 -4.07 -6.20 -14.08
CA ILE A 53 -3.64 -6.66 -15.41
C ILE A 53 -3.81 -8.16 -15.55
N LEU A 54 -3.42 -8.96 -14.53
CA LEU A 54 -3.60 -10.40 -14.52
C LEU A 54 -5.08 -10.80 -14.63
N ASP A 55 -5.96 -10.09 -13.94
CA ASP A 55 -7.41 -10.27 -13.98
C ASP A 55 -7.98 -9.92 -15.36
N ASN A 56 -7.63 -8.75 -15.90
CA ASN A 56 -8.11 -8.30 -17.22
C ASN A 56 -7.60 -9.21 -18.36
N GLN A 57 -6.43 -9.79 -18.25
CA GLN A 57 -5.89 -10.75 -19.22
C GLN A 57 -6.41 -12.16 -19.00
N LYS A 58 -7.30 -12.38 -18.00
CA LYS A 58 -7.88 -13.67 -17.64
C LYS A 58 -6.84 -14.74 -17.30
N VAL A 59 -5.65 -14.31 -16.91
CA VAL A 59 -4.57 -15.19 -16.51
C VAL A 59 -4.94 -15.93 -15.22
N LEU A 60 -5.70 -15.29 -14.34
CA LEU A 60 -6.16 -15.87 -13.08
C LEU A 60 -7.16 -17.02 -13.29
N ASP A 61 -7.89 -17.02 -14.41
CA ASP A 61 -8.85 -18.08 -14.75
C ASP A 61 -8.18 -19.41 -15.05
N THR A 62 -6.92 -19.38 -15.49
CA THR A 62 -6.17 -20.61 -15.81
C THR A 62 -5.81 -21.41 -14.57
N LEU A 63 -5.73 -20.77 -13.40
CA LEU A 63 -5.25 -21.36 -12.14
C LEU A 63 -3.93 -22.14 -12.28
N ASP A 64 -3.15 -21.83 -13.32
CA ASP A 64 -1.87 -22.45 -13.61
C ASP A 64 -0.72 -21.63 -13.02
N TYR A 65 0.01 -22.25 -12.11
CA TYR A 65 1.16 -21.61 -11.44
C TYR A 65 2.18 -21.05 -12.43
N GLY A 66 2.53 -21.83 -13.47
CA GLY A 66 3.56 -21.44 -14.44
C GLY A 66 3.15 -20.24 -15.29
N ILE A 67 1.89 -20.23 -15.75
CA ILE A 67 1.35 -19.14 -16.56
C ILE A 67 1.25 -17.85 -15.72
N ILE A 68 0.72 -17.98 -14.51
CA ILE A 68 0.57 -16.82 -13.60
C ILE A 68 1.94 -16.25 -13.23
N THR A 69 2.93 -17.11 -12.91
CA THR A 69 4.30 -16.67 -12.59
C THR A 69 4.92 -15.90 -13.74
N THR A 70 4.90 -16.46 -14.94
CA THR A 70 5.50 -15.84 -16.13
C THR A 70 4.86 -14.49 -16.43
N LYS A 71 3.53 -14.41 -16.38
CA LYS A 71 2.81 -13.16 -16.64
C LYS A 71 3.02 -12.12 -15.54
N MET A 72 3.07 -12.53 -14.29
CA MET A 72 3.36 -11.64 -13.18
C MET A 72 4.77 -11.04 -13.29
N GLU A 73 5.78 -11.84 -13.65
CA GLU A 73 7.16 -11.37 -13.86
C GLU A 73 7.28 -10.43 -15.05
N GLU A 74 6.50 -10.65 -16.10
CA GLU A 74 6.45 -9.76 -17.29
C GLU A 74 5.89 -8.37 -16.96
N VAL A 75 4.88 -8.31 -16.09
CA VAL A 75 4.17 -7.08 -15.75
C VAL A 75 4.79 -6.34 -14.56
N LEU A 76 5.43 -7.07 -13.63
CA LEU A 76 6.00 -6.50 -12.42
C LEU A 76 7.25 -5.68 -12.75
N PRO A 77 7.31 -4.39 -12.35
CA PRO A 77 8.50 -3.59 -12.59
C PRO A 77 9.73 -4.18 -11.87
N PRO A 78 10.95 -4.10 -12.45
CA PRO A 78 12.14 -4.81 -11.97
C PRO A 78 12.57 -4.43 -10.55
N ASN A 79 12.19 -3.23 -10.10
CA ASN A 79 12.53 -2.71 -8.77
C ASN A 79 11.58 -3.20 -7.66
N TYR A 80 10.57 -3.99 -8.00
CA TYR A 80 9.60 -4.51 -7.06
C TYR A 80 9.66 -6.03 -6.96
N GLY A 81 9.37 -6.55 -5.78
CA GLY A 81 9.07 -7.96 -5.54
C GLY A 81 7.62 -8.10 -5.13
N MET A 82 7.02 -9.22 -5.47
CA MET A 82 5.63 -9.50 -5.16
C MET A 82 5.44 -10.98 -4.85
N LEU A 83 4.56 -11.27 -3.88
CA LEU A 83 3.97 -12.57 -3.62
C LEU A 83 2.47 -12.43 -3.78
N LEU A 84 1.86 -13.28 -4.59
CA LEU A 84 0.42 -13.36 -4.80
C LEU A 84 -0.10 -14.70 -4.28
N ARG A 85 -1.06 -14.65 -3.36
CA ARG A 85 -1.81 -15.81 -2.88
C ARG A 85 -3.22 -15.75 -3.43
N ILE A 86 -3.63 -16.81 -4.11
CA ILE A 86 -4.95 -17.00 -4.70
C ILE A 86 -5.65 -18.07 -3.88
N GLN A 87 -6.80 -17.75 -3.33
CA GLN A 87 -7.62 -18.68 -2.55
C GLN A 87 -9.01 -18.76 -3.19
N GLY A 88 -9.56 -19.96 -3.30
CA GLY A 88 -10.88 -20.16 -3.89
C GLY A 88 -11.38 -21.59 -3.75
N ASN A 89 -12.55 -21.85 -4.27
CA ASN A 89 -13.14 -23.18 -4.27
C ASN A 89 -12.69 -23.96 -5.53
N PHE A 90 -11.41 -24.30 -5.61
CA PHE A 90 -10.84 -25.11 -6.70
C PHE A 90 -10.01 -26.26 -6.11
N ALA A 91 -9.91 -27.36 -6.86
CA ALA A 91 -9.28 -28.59 -6.38
C ALA A 91 -7.75 -28.52 -6.30
N GLN A 92 -7.13 -27.66 -7.11
CA GLN A 92 -5.69 -27.52 -7.19
C GLN A 92 -5.13 -26.83 -5.93
N GLY A 93 -4.06 -27.36 -5.37
CA GLY A 93 -3.41 -26.77 -4.20
C GLY A 93 -4.29 -26.67 -2.94
N ASN A 94 -5.30 -27.53 -2.78
CA ASN A 94 -6.29 -27.43 -1.70
C ASN A 94 -7.00 -26.06 -1.64
N GLY A 95 -7.27 -25.46 -2.81
CA GLY A 95 -7.89 -24.15 -2.91
C GLY A 95 -6.97 -22.97 -2.64
N THR A 96 -5.66 -23.19 -2.65
CA THR A 96 -4.67 -22.10 -2.46
C THR A 96 -3.49 -22.27 -3.42
N ILE A 97 -3.17 -21.23 -4.16
CA ILE A 97 -2.00 -21.13 -5.03
C ILE A 97 -1.18 -19.90 -4.58
N GLU A 98 0.12 -20.08 -4.41
CA GLU A 98 1.05 -19.00 -4.11
C GLU A 98 2.04 -18.84 -5.25
N VAL A 99 2.18 -17.60 -5.74
CA VAL A 99 2.99 -17.25 -6.90
C VAL A 99 3.88 -16.08 -6.56
N GLY A 100 5.14 -16.15 -6.94
CA GLY A 100 6.09 -15.04 -6.78
C GLY A 100 7.25 -15.34 -5.85
N GLY A 101 7.89 -14.26 -5.35
CA GLY A 101 9.07 -14.35 -4.52
C GLY A 101 8.76 -14.53 -3.04
N GLU A 102 9.76 -14.92 -2.26
CA GLU A 102 9.66 -14.99 -0.81
C GLU A 102 9.60 -13.59 -0.19
N ILE A 103 8.78 -13.46 0.85
CA ILE A 103 8.65 -12.20 1.59
C ILE A 103 9.95 -11.94 2.36
N PRO A 104 10.63 -10.79 2.14
CA PRO A 104 11.88 -10.49 2.81
C PRO A 104 11.66 -10.14 4.29
N ASN A 105 12.47 -10.70 5.18
CA ASN A 105 12.36 -10.50 6.64
C ASN A 105 12.80 -9.10 7.11
N GLN A 106 13.53 -8.34 6.30
CA GLN A 106 14.15 -7.06 6.72
C GLN A 106 13.71 -5.86 5.87
N ARG A 107 12.61 -5.99 5.13
CA ARG A 107 12.12 -4.92 4.26
C ARG A 107 10.67 -4.56 4.59
N PHE A 108 10.34 -3.34 4.24
CA PHE A 108 8.96 -2.88 4.34
C PHE A 108 8.12 -3.59 3.28
N VAL A 109 7.11 -4.31 3.73
CA VAL A 109 6.21 -5.11 2.89
C VAL A 109 4.80 -4.59 3.09
N LEU A 110 4.13 -4.26 2.01
CA LEU A 110 2.74 -3.85 2.01
C LEU A 110 1.87 -4.96 1.46
N SER A 111 0.70 -5.13 2.05
CA SER A 111 -0.27 -6.13 1.61
C SER A 111 -1.58 -5.49 1.19
N GLY A 112 -2.21 -6.08 0.18
CA GLY A 112 -3.55 -5.74 -0.24
C GLY A 112 -4.39 -6.99 -0.48
N ARG A 113 -5.70 -6.80 -0.52
CA ARG A 113 -6.68 -7.86 -0.83
C ARG A 113 -7.59 -7.42 -1.95
N ARG A 114 -7.98 -8.38 -2.77
CA ARG A 114 -8.94 -8.18 -3.85
C ARG A 114 -9.78 -9.45 -4.04
N VAL A 115 -10.94 -9.28 -4.62
CA VAL A 115 -11.78 -10.40 -5.06
C VAL A 115 -11.87 -10.36 -6.57
N ALA A 116 -11.64 -11.49 -7.22
CA ALA A 116 -11.86 -11.68 -8.64
C ALA A 116 -12.96 -12.74 -8.86
N LEU A 117 -13.60 -12.69 -10.00
CA LEU A 117 -14.58 -13.66 -10.43
C LEU A 117 -14.07 -14.29 -11.73
N THR A 118 -13.89 -15.62 -11.73
CA THR A 118 -13.51 -16.35 -12.94
C THR A 118 -14.68 -16.46 -13.93
N GLU A 119 -14.39 -16.83 -15.16
CA GLU A 119 -15.44 -17.09 -16.19
C GLU A 119 -16.44 -18.15 -15.74
N ASP A 120 -16.01 -19.12 -14.95
CA ASP A 120 -16.86 -20.19 -14.36
C ASP A 120 -17.65 -19.73 -13.13
N ASN A 121 -17.74 -18.42 -12.87
CA ASN A 121 -18.39 -17.84 -11.68
C ASN A 121 -17.80 -18.31 -10.34
N THR A 122 -16.54 -18.73 -10.30
CA THR A 122 -15.84 -19.06 -9.07
C THR A 122 -15.22 -17.79 -8.47
N TYR A 123 -15.52 -17.52 -7.20
CA TYR A 123 -14.91 -16.42 -6.46
C TYR A 123 -13.48 -16.77 -6.06
N LEU A 124 -12.55 -15.90 -6.41
CA LEU A 124 -11.15 -15.96 -5.99
C LEU A 124 -10.87 -14.81 -5.03
N GLN A 125 -10.32 -15.13 -3.88
CA GLN A 125 -9.76 -14.15 -2.96
C GLN A 125 -8.26 -14.03 -3.25
N LEU A 126 -7.83 -12.84 -3.65
CA LEU A 126 -6.47 -12.50 -3.97
C LEU A 126 -5.87 -11.74 -2.79
N THR A 127 -4.78 -12.23 -2.25
CA THR A 127 -3.98 -11.52 -1.26
C THR A 127 -2.59 -11.33 -1.84
N TYR A 128 -2.11 -10.11 -1.89
CA TYR A 128 -0.78 -9.83 -2.44
C TYR A 128 0.06 -9.06 -1.44
N TRP A 129 1.37 -9.32 -1.48
CA TRP A 129 2.40 -8.62 -0.74
C TRP A 129 3.38 -8.04 -1.73
N VAL A 130 3.70 -6.77 -1.59
CA VAL A 130 4.61 -6.04 -2.47
C VAL A 130 5.69 -5.35 -1.66
N TRP A 131 6.90 -5.38 -2.15
CA TRP A 131 8.06 -4.71 -1.56
C TRP A 131 8.99 -4.16 -2.63
N THR A 132 9.83 -3.21 -2.28
CA THR A 132 10.89 -2.72 -3.17
C THR A 132 12.08 -3.67 -3.11
N ARG A 133 12.60 -4.09 -4.28
CA ARG A 133 13.91 -4.74 -4.39
C ARG A 133 14.94 -3.63 -4.24
N GLY A 134 15.72 -3.60 -3.14
CA GLY A 134 16.82 -2.63 -2.99
C GLY A 134 17.82 -2.80 -4.14
N GLN A 135 18.38 -1.66 -4.56
CA GLN A 135 19.57 -1.62 -5.39
C GLN A 135 20.77 -2.17 -4.64
#